data_8644e677318bb2289ed36ee58a178f56
#
_entry.id   8644e677318bb2289ed36ee58a178f56
#
_cell.length_a   1.000
_cell.length_b   1.000
_cell.length_c   1.000
_cell.angle_alpha   90.00
_cell.angle_beta   90.00
_cell.angle_gamma   90.00
#
_symmetry.space_group_name_H-M   'P 1'
#
loop_
_entity.id
_entity.type
_entity.pdbx_description
1 polymer ?
#
loop_
_entity_poly.entity_id
_entity_poly.type
_entity_poly.pdbx_seq_one_letter_code
_entity_poly.pdbx_strand_id
1 'polypeptide(L)'
;MNKDTAFASGAEQMDHVRTVIDSMTADMRDHPDPRLAMKAMLEAVAKAVCAEAGTLWFYHRFEDGRISPMAVYGGGELEGIYLLPGEGIAGQVVDSGEALVIPDCRQDTRWTRKVDTETGYVTRTVLCVPLKTEDMVFGAIQLINKAEGRAFNRQDLAFTQQLAQEISHRVQDHPLLRDYHAEGGAKMGLVMENDARRCIIEQISTYMDPAIVHEILRKDGKHKKSIETEYIAVLFADVRGFTHLAENLTPAQLISCLSDFLALTSRCVHRHGGIVDKFMGDCTMAYWRLNEDPEAVADACKAALAIQREAQDFAARLYRQTGLEIGLGIGVHAGPALLCHVGDEQYMAYTAIGDVVNIASRLEDNAPSGSIYISHTVAEQRNGVGTADILEGGILLKGKESVFEVWQLTE
;
A
#
# COMPACT_ATOMS: atom_id res chain seq x y z
N MET A 1 -11.21 -29.26 -15.34
CA MET A 1 -10.55 -30.12 -16.35
C MET A 1 -9.76 -29.23 -17.28
N ASN A 2 -8.54 -28.83 -16.87
CA ASN A 2 -7.59 -28.11 -17.72
C ASN A 2 -6.52 -29.12 -18.13
N LYS A 3 -6.36 -29.30 -19.43
CA LYS A 3 -5.38 -30.21 -20.01
C LYS A 3 -3.99 -29.69 -19.74
N ASP A 4 -3.20 -30.44 -19.00
CA ASP A 4 -1.78 -30.26 -18.81
C ASP A 4 -1.08 -30.22 -20.18
N THR A 5 -0.37 -29.14 -20.45
CA THR A 5 0.60 -29.04 -21.55
C THR A 5 1.78 -29.91 -21.19
N ALA A 6 1.75 -31.17 -21.60
CA ALA A 6 2.92 -32.03 -21.58
C ALA A 6 3.91 -31.46 -22.62
N PHE A 7 5.05 -30.94 -22.17
CA PHE A 7 6.11 -30.50 -23.06
C PHE A 7 6.74 -31.68 -23.78
N ALA A 8 6.87 -31.59 -25.09
CA ALA A 8 7.31 -32.68 -25.95
C ALA A 8 8.83 -32.97 -25.89
N SER A 9 9.65 -32.02 -25.40
CA SER A 9 11.09 -32.19 -25.25
C SER A 9 11.68 -31.30 -24.13
N GLY A 10 12.84 -31.68 -23.58
CA GLY A 10 13.57 -30.86 -22.57
C GLY A 10 14.03 -29.50 -23.11
N ALA A 11 14.20 -29.36 -24.42
CA ALA A 11 14.54 -28.09 -25.08
C ALA A 11 13.36 -27.11 -25.07
N GLU A 12 12.15 -27.58 -25.38
CA GLU A 12 10.93 -26.74 -25.32
C GLU A 12 10.60 -26.31 -23.90
N GLN A 13 10.87 -27.15 -22.93
CA GLN A 13 10.75 -26.85 -21.51
C GLN A 13 11.68 -25.73 -21.08
N MET A 14 12.93 -25.78 -21.55
CA MET A 14 13.97 -24.77 -21.27
C MET A 14 13.61 -23.44 -21.93
N ASP A 15 13.18 -23.42 -23.18
CA ASP A 15 12.78 -22.21 -23.88
C ASP A 15 11.56 -21.53 -23.25
N HIS A 16 10.59 -22.32 -22.77
CA HIS A 16 9.44 -21.79 -22.05
C HIS A 16 9.86 -21.11 -20.73
N VAL A 17 10.69 -21.76 -19.92
CA VAL A 17 11.16 -21.19 -18.65
C VAL A 17 12.05 -19.97 -18.89
N ARG A 18 12.90 -19.98 -19.92
CA ARG A 18 13.68 -18.80 -20.34
C ARG A 18 12.78 -17.63 -20.73
N THR A 19 11.76 -17.86 -21.51
CA THR A 19 10.78 -16.83 -21.90
C THR A 19 10.10 -16.22 -20.66
N VAL A 20 9.74 -17.05 -19.67
CA VAL A 20 9.18 -16.61 -18.40
C VAL A 20 10.21 -15.78 -17.60
N ILE A 21 11.46 -16.24 -17.50
CA ILE A 21 12.55 -15.52 -16.84
C ILE A 21 12.82 -14.18 -17.54
N ASP A 22 12.82 -14.16 -18.89
CA ASP A 22 13.02 -12.93 -19.69
C ASP A 22 11.93 -11.90 -19.46
N SER A 23 10.67 -12.34 -19.52
CA SER A 23 9.52 -11.48 -19.23
C SER A 23 9.60 -10.90 -17.81
N MET A 24 9.93 -11.74 -16.83
CA MET A 24 9.96 -11.33 -15.43
C MET A 24 11.14 -10.45 -15.06
N THR A 25 12.31 -10.66 -15.65
CA THR A 25 13.46 -9.77 -15.42
C THR A 25 13.27 -8.40 -16.10
N ALA A 26 12.49 -8.32 -17.18
CA ALA A 26 12.03 -7.05 -17.74
C ALA A 26 10.99 -6.40 -16.80
N ASP A 27 10.02 -7.18 -16.33
CA ASP A 27 8.96 -6.73 -15.43
C ASP A 27 9.50 -6.33 -14.04
N MET A 28 10.55 -6.99 -13.53
CA MET A 28 11.17 -6.64 -12.24
C MET A 28 11.72 -5.21 -12.18
N ARG A 29 12.05 -4.60 -13.32
CA ARG A 29 12.53 -3.20 -13.37
C ARG A 29 11.39 -2.19 -13.19
N ASP A 30 10.19 -2.57 -13.61
CA ASP A 30 9.02 -1.69 -13.69
C ASP A 30 7.85 -2.19 -12.82
N HIS A 31 8.00 -3.36 -12.17
CA HIS A 31 6.93 -3.94 -11.36
C HIS A 31 6.95 -3.40 -9.92
N PRO A 32 5.80 -2.97 -9.38
CA PRO A 32 5.70 -2.40 -8.03
C PRO A 32 6.02 -3.41 -6.91
N ASP A 33 5.98 -4.73 -7.16
CA ASP A 33 6.39 -5.76 -6.20
C ASP A 33 7.28 -6.83 -6.84
N PRO A 34 8.61 -6.77 -6.61
CA PRO A 34 9.57 -7.78 -7.09
C PRO A 34 9.27 -9.22 -6.59
N ARG A 35 8.58 -9.38 -5.45
CA ARG A 35 8.24 -10.70 -4.89
C ARG A 35 7.25 -11.45 -5.77
N LEU A 36 6.33 -10.76 -6.44
CA LEU A 36 5.40 -11.39 -7.37
C LEU A 36 6.15 -11.98 -8.57
N ALA A 37 7.11 -11.26 -9.12
CA ALA A 37 7.96 -11.75 -10.21
C ALA A 37 8.81 -12.95 -9.75
N MET A 38 9.40 -12.90 -8.57
CA MET A 38 10.17 -14.01 -7.98
C MET A 38 9.30 -15.23 -7.71
N LYS A 39 8.06 -15.05 -7.22
CA LYS A 39 7.10 -16.13 -7.00
C LYS A 39 6.72 -16.82 -8.30
N ALA A 40 6.43 -16.07 -9.34
CA ALA A 40 6.06 -16.61 -10.64
C ALA A 40 7.25 -17.33 -11.33
N MET A 41 8.47 -16.82 -11.15
CA MET A 41 9.70 -17.49 -11.58
C MET A 41 9.91 -18.82 -10.85
N LEU A 42 9.77 -18.84 -9.53
CA LEU A 42 9.87 -20.05 -8.72
C LEU A 42 8.81 -21.08 -9.14
N GLU A 43 7.58 -20.63 -9.39
CA GLU A 43 6.48 -21.46 -9.87
C GLU A 43 6.79 -22.09 -11.23
N ALA A 44 7.36 -21.32 -12.18
CA ALA A 44 7.75 -21.83 -13.49
C ALA A 44 8.86 -22.90 -13.37
N VAL A 45 9.87 -22.65 -12.53
CA VAL A 45 10.95 -23.63 -12.25
C VAL A 45 10.39 -24.90 -11.60
N ALA A 46 9.52 -24.77 -10.59
CA ALA A 46 8.91 -25.91 -9.91
C ALA A 46 8.06 -26.77 -10.85
N LYS A 47 7.22 -26.14 -11.67
CA LYS A 47 6.40 -26.83 -12.69
C LYS A 47 7.23 -27.55 -13.73
N ALA A 48 8.36 -26.95 -14.19
CA ALA A 48 9.23 -27.55 -15.19
C ALA A 48 9.85 -28.87 -14.73
N VAL A 49 10.14 -29.04 -13.43
CA VAL A 49 10.65 -30.32 -12.88
C VAL A 49 9.59 -31.14 -12.17
N CYS A 50 8.32 -30.76 -12.29
CA CYS A 50 7.19 -31.41 -11.63
C CYS A 50 7.34 -31.48 -10.10
N ALA A 51 7.78 -30.41 -9.46
CA ALA A 51 7.82 -30.29 -8.01
C ALA A 51 6.46 -29.85 -7.45
N GLU A 52 6.06 -30.41 -6.30
CA GLU A 52 4.79 -30.05 -5.62
C GLU A 52 4.88 -28.68 -4.94
N ALA A 53 6.07 -28.33 -4.46
CA ALA A 53 6.33 -27.06 -3.76
C ALA A 53 7.77 -26.59 -3.99
N GLY A 54 8.02 -25.32 -3.69
CA GLY A 54 9.36 -24.74 -3.75
C GLY A 54 9.47 -23.48 -2.90
N THR A 55 10.71 -23.18 -2.53
CA THR A 55 11.06 -21.95 -1.79
C THR A 55 12.30 -21.33 -2.41
N LEU A 56 12.23 -20.03 -2.67
CA LEU A 56 13.38 -19.21 -2.99
C LEU A 56 13.89 -18.62 -1.68
N TRP A 57 15.07 -19.05 -1.25
CA TRP A 57 15.74 -18.59 -0.05
C TRP A 57 16.72 -17.48 -0.38
N PHE A 58 16.75 -16.41 0.44
CA PHE A 58 17.73 -15.34 0.35
C PHE A 58 18.65 -15.33 1.57
N TYR A 59 19.95 -15.14 1.36
CA TYR A 59 20.96 -15.15 2.42
C TYR A 59 21.39 -13.72 2.79
N HIS A 60 21.02 -13.27 3.97
CA HIS A 60 21.36 -11.96 4.54
C HIS A 60 22.77 -11.93 5.11
N ARG A 61 23.76 -12.23 4.25
CA ARG A 61 25.17 -12.45 4.66
C ARG A 61 25.77 -11.28 5.42
N PHE A 62 25.43 -10.05 5.06
CA PHE A 62 26.05 -8.84 5.62
C PHE A 62 25.18 -8.17 6.70
N GLU A 63 24.03 -8.70 7.04
CA GLU A 63 23.13 -8.19 8.07
C GLU A 63 23.25 -9.06 9.34
N ASP A 64 22.39 -10.04 9.44
CA ASP A 64 22.28 -10.91 10.60
C ASP A 64 22.73 -12.35 10.33
N GLY A 65 23.18 -12.63 9.11
CA GLY A 65 23.63 -13.96 8.68
C GLY A 65 22.50 -14.98 8.54
N ARG A 66 21.24 -14.55 8.50
CA ARG A 66 20.07 -15.42 8.35
C ARG A 66 19.76 -15.71 6.89
N ILE A 67 19.04 -16.80 6.68
CA ILE A 67 18.50 -17.20 5.39
C ILE A 67 16.98 -17.18 5.53
N SER A 68 16.31 -16.27 4.81
CA SER A 68 14.85 -16.09 4.88
C SER A 68 14.17 -16.47 3.57
N PRO A 69 12.89 -16.89 3.59
CA PRO A 69 12.12 -17.17 2.38
C PRO A 69 11.75 -15.86 1.68
N MET A 70 12.11 -15.74 0.41
CA MET A 70 11.79 -14.59 -0.46
C MET A 70 10.52 -14.82 -1.26
N ALA A 71 10.34 -16.04 -1.76
CA ALA A 71 9.14 -16.47 -2.44
C ALA A 71 8.84 -17.93 -2.13
N VAL A 72 7.54 -18.29 -2.09
CA VAL A 72 7.06 -19.64 -1.82
C VAL A 72 6.02 -20.03 -2.88
N TYR A 73 6.14 -21.26 -3.37
CA TYR A 73 5.19 -21.90 -4.25
C TYR A 73 4.73 -23.22 -3.62
N GLY A 74 3.43 -23.41 -3.39
CA GLY A 74 2.92 -24.59 -2.68
C GLY A 74 3.37 -24.61 -1.21
N GLY A 75 3.06 -25.66 -0.48
CA GLY A 75 3.68 -25.99 0.82
C GLY A 75 3.34 -25.12 2.03
N GLY A 76 2.44 -24.12 1.92
CA GLY A 76 2.05 -23.24 3.04
C GLY A 76 2.86 -21.94 3.13
N GLU A 77 2.52 -21.11 4.12
CA GLU A 77 3.21 -19.84 4.40
C GLU A 77 4.45 -20.09 5.27
N LEU A 78 5.56 -19.38 4.95
CA LEU A 78 6.83 -19.46 5.67
C LEU A 78 7.16 -18.13 6.38
N GLU A 79 6.13 -17.36 6.75
CA GLU A 79 6.35 -16.06 7.41
C GLU A 79 6.98 -16.24 8.79
N GLY A 80 8.03 -15.47 9.06
CA GLY A 80 8.79 -15.56 10.33
C GLY A 80 9.78 -16.72 10.43
N ILE A 81 9.83 -17.63 9.46
CA ILE A 81 10.80 -18.74 9.44
C ILE A 81 12.13 -18.24 8.88
N TYR A 82 13.22 -18.56 9.57
CA TYR A 82 14.59 -18.34 9.08
C TYR A 82 15.48 -19.53 9.41
N LEU A 83 16.54 -19.69 8.61
CA LEU A 83 17.59 -20.68 8.77
C LEU A 83 18.94 -19.97 8.96
N LEU A 84 19.90 -20.69 9.52
CA LEU A 84 21.30 -20.26 9.54
C LEU A 84 22.10 -21.03 8.49
N PRO A 85 23.24 -20.51 8.00
CA PRO A 85 24.18 -21.30 7.20
C PRO A 85 24.51 -22.61 7.90
N GLY A 86 24.43 -23.73 7.16
CA GLY A 86 24.57 -25.06 7.70
C GLY A 86 23.29 -25.67 8.32
N GLU A 87 22.22 -24.91 8.54
CA GLU A 87 20.98 -25.40 9.12
C GLU A 87 20.03 -25.92 8.04
N GLY A 88 19.68 -27.19 8.08
CA GLY A 88 18.80 -27.85 7.11
C GLY A 88 19.42 -27.92 5.71
N ILE A 89 18.63 -28.34 4.72
CA ILE A 89 19.15 -28.54 3.34
C ILE A 89 19.50 -27.20 2.68
N ALA A 90 18.63 -26.20 2.79
CA ALA A 90 18.88 -24.88 2.19
C ALA A 90 20.09 -24.19 2.85
N GLY A 91 20.22 -24.26 4.18
CA GLY A 91 21.38 -23.73 4.90
C GLY A 91 22.69 -24.40 4.50
N GLN A 92 22.69 -25.71 4.30
CA GLN A 92 23.87 -26.46 3.81
C GLN A 92 24.27 -26.03 2.40
N VAL A 93 23.29 -25.84 1.50
CA VAL A 93 23.54 -25.37 0.13
C VAL A 93 24.09 -23.96 0.10
N VAL A 94 23.58 -23.07 0.95
CA VAL A 94 24.08 -21.68 1.07
C VAL A 94 25.51 -21.66 1.64
N ASP A 95 25.78 -22.49 2.63
CA ASP A 95 27.11 -22.55 3.30
C ASP A 95 28.19 -23.16 2.38
N SER A 96 27.87 -24.29 1.72
CA SER A 96 28.82 -25.00 0.86
C SER A 96 28.94 -24.43 -0.56
N GLY A 97 27.88 -23.75 -1.06
CA GLY A 97 27.76 -23.37 -2.47
C GLY A 97 27.56 -24.54 -3.44
N GLU A 98 27.26 -25.74 -2.91
CA GLU A 98 27.06 -26.96 -3.69
C GLU A 98 25.59 -27.39 -3.70
N ALA A 99 25.11 -27.85 -4.85
CA ALA A 99 23.76 -28.34 -5.00
C ALA A 99 23.56 -29.72 -4.37
N LEU A 100 22.38 -29.97 -3.80
CA LEU A 100 22.01 -31.21 -3.13
C LEU A 100 20.73 -31.80 -3.73
N VAL A 101 20.74 -33.13 -3.88
CA VAL A 101 19.54 -33.95 -4.20
C VAL A 101 19.33 -34.94 -3.08
N ILE A 102 18.19 -34.85 -2.41
CA ILE A 102 17.84 -35.74 -1.29
C ILE A 102 16.65 -36.62 -1.71
N PRO A 103 16.88 -37.89 -2.00
CA PRO A 103 15.83 -38.80 -2.49
C PRO A 103 14.87 -39.26 -1.39
N ASP A 104 15.27 -39.22 -0.12
CA ASP A 104 14.40 -39.46 1.06
C ASP A 104 14.91 -38.63 2.24
N CYS A 105 14.20 -37.56 2.56
CA CYS A 105 14.57 -36.64 3.64
C CYS A 105 14.60 -37.32 5.02
N ARG A 106 13.83 -38.37 5.24
CA ARG A 106 13.79 -39.08 6.55
C ARG A 106 15.08 -39.85 6.85
N GLN A 107 15.89 -40.13 5.82
CA GLN A 107 17.16 -40.84 5.94
C GLN A 107 18.37 -39.90 5.88
N ASP A 108 18.17 -38.60 5.65
CA ASP A 108 19.24 -37.62 5.56
C ASP A 108 19.40 -36.85 6.88
N THR A 109 20.57 -36.93 7.47
CA THR A 109 20.86 -36.28 8.77
C THR A 109 20.91 -34.74 8.71
N ARG A 110 21.03 -34.17 7.53
CA ARG A 110 21.04 -32.72 7.30
C ARG A 110 19.64 -32.14 7.27
N TRP A 111 18.61 -32.99 7.06
CA TRP A 111 17.24 -32.53 7.04
C TRP A 111 16.75 -32.19 8.47
N THR A 112 16.08 -31.04 8.59
CA THR A 112 15.45 -30.62 9.84
C THR A 112 13.93 -30.57 9.69
N ARG A 113 13.21 -31.01 10.72
CA ARG A 113 11.74 -30.92 10.76
C ARG A 113 11.19 -29.55 11.08
N LYS A 114 12.05 -28.55 11.30
CA LYS A 114 11.64 -27.21 11.74
C LYS A 114 10.53 -26.63 10.84
N VAL A 115 10.78 -26.57 9.55
CA VAL A 115 9.83 -26.03 8.56
C VAL A 115 8.58 -26.91 8.45
N ASP A 116 8.74 -28.23 8.37
CA ASP A 116 7.61 -29.17 8.30
C ASP A 116 6.69 -29.09 9.54
N THR A 117 7.26 -28.87 10.71
CA THR A 117 6.51 -28.76 11.97
C THR A 117 5.69 -27.47 12.02
N GLU A 118 6.26 -26.38 11.54
CA GLU A 118 5.60 -25.05 11.53
C GLU A 118 4.52 -24.94 10.45
N THR A 119 4.75 -25.57 9.28
CA THR A 119 3.83 -25.47 8.14
C THR A 119 2.81 -26.61 8.06
N GLY A 120 3.06 -27.72 8.77
CA GLY A 120 2.28 -28.95 8.61
C GLY A 120 2.51 -29.68 7.29
N TYR A 121 3.46 -29.21 6.46
CA TYR A 121 3.80 -29.82 5.17
C TYR A 121 4.75 -31.01 5.38
N VAL A 122 4.57 -32.06 4.59
CA VAL A 122 5.42 -33.27 4.70
C VAL A 122 6.42 -33.32 3.58
N THR A 123 7.68 -33.02 3.91
CA THR A 123 8.80 -33.10 2.97
C THR A 123 9.30 -34.53 2.83
N ARG A 124 9.30 -35.06 1.60
CA ARG A 124 9.75 -36.41 1.25
C ARG A 124 11.05 -36.39 0.48
N THR A 125 11.11 -35.57 -0.57
CA THR A 125 12.28 -35.45 -1.46
C THR A 125 12.60 -33.97 -1.66
N VAL A 126 13.90 -33.64 -1.76
CA VAL A 126 14.37 -32.27 -1.97
C VAL A 126 15.41 -32.20 -3.08
N LEU A 127 15.28 -31.20 -3.91
CA LEU A 127 16.32 -30.70 -4.81
C LEU A 127 16.62 -29.26 -4.41
N CYS A 128 17.85 -28.96 -4.05
CA CYS A 128 18.26 -27.61 -3.64
C CYS A 128 19.52 -27.19 -4.40
N VAL A 129 19.47 -26.03 -5.05
CA VAL A 129 20.59 -25.47 -5.82
C VAL A 129 20.93 -24.07 -5.34
N PRO A 130 22.23 -23.70 -5.27
CA PRO A 130 22.63 -22.38 -4.86
C PRO A 130 22.34 -21.34 -5.95
N LEU A 131 21.99 -20.14 -5.51
CA LEU A 131 22.05 -18.91 -6.29
C LEU A 131 23.36 -18.21 -5.96
N LYS A 132 24.28 -18.14 -6.92
CA LYS A 132 25.62 -17.61 -6.68
C LYS A 132 26.18 -16.86 -7.87
N THR A 133 27.01 -15.87 -7.58
CA THR A 133 27.95 -15.25 -8.52
C THR A 133 29.30 -15.93 -8.44
N GLU A 134 30.31 -15.41 -9.16
CA GLU A 134 31.67 -15.91 -9.05
C GLU A 134 32.23 -15.74 -7.62
N ASP A 135 31.84 -14.68 -6.93
CA ASP A 135 32.41 -14.27 -5.64
C ASP A 135 31.61 -14.73 -4.43
N MET A 136 30.29 -15.05 -4.57
CA MET A 136 29.47 -15.32 -3.40
C MET A 136 28.17 -16.08 -3.70
N VAL A 137 27.70 -16.80 -2.68
CA VAL A 137 26.34 -17.36 -2.61
C VAL A 137 25.44 -16.32 -1.95
N PHE A 138 24.34 -15.97 -2.62
CA PHE A 138 23.36 -15.00 -2.11
C PHE A 138 21.97 -15.61 -1.83
N GLY A 139 21.80 -16.93 -2.11
CA GLY A 139 20.54 -17.62 -1.84
C GLY A 139 20.55 -19.05 -2.34
N ALA A 140 19.34 -19.65 -2.35
CA ALA A 140 19.11 -20.99 -2.88
C ALA A 140 17.70 -21.16 -3.41
N ILE A 141 17.52 -21.98 -4.44
CA ILE A 141 16.23 -22.51 -4.88
C ILE A 141 16.08 -23.90 -4.32
N GLN A 142 15.08 -24.11 -3.47
CA GLN A 142 14.72 -25.39 -2.90
C GLN A 142 13.39 -25.87 -3.50
N LEU A 143 13.39 -27.03 -4.13
CA LEU A 143 12.22 -27.69 -4.70
C LEU A 143 11.90 -28.93 -3.88
N ILE A 144 10.63 -29.13 -3.57
CA ILE A 144 10.16 -30.12 -2.60
C ILE A 144 9.15 -31.04 -3.27
N ASN A 145 9.31 -32.34 -3.01
CA ASN A 145 8.42 -33.40 -3.43
C ASN A 145 8.19 -33.43 -4.95
N LYS A 146 8.89 -34.29 -5.63
CA LYS A 146 8.60 -34.56 -7.04
C LYS A 146 7.25 -35.26 -7.17
N ALA A 147 6.43 -34.79 -8.09
CA ALA A 147 5.09 -35.34 -8.35
C ALA A 147 5.11 -36.86 -8.56
N GLU A 148 3.97 -37.51 -8.33
CA GLU A 148 3.79 -38.94 -8.43
C GLU A 148 4.66 -39.79 -7.47
N GLY A 149 5.14 -39.17 -6.36
CA GLY A 149 5.97 -39.87 -5.37
C GLY A 149 7.36 -40.25 -5.86
N ARG A 150 7.83 -39.69 -6.98
CA ARG A 150 9.18 -39.91 -7.52
C ARG A 150 10.22 -39.13 -6.74
N ALA A 151 11.48 -39.50 -6.86
CA ALA A 151 12.61 -38.70 -6.40
C ALA A 151 13.15 -37.83 -7.54
N PHE A 152 13.75 -36.68 -7.19
CA PHE A 152 14.52 -35.86 -8.12
C PHE A 152 15.74 -36.65 -8.61
N ASN A 153 16.09 -36.49 -9.87
CA ASN A 153 17.16 -37.18 -10.53
C ASN A 153 18.26 -36.23 -11.04
N ARG A 154 19.30 -36.78 -11.67
CA ARG A 154 20.43 -35.99 -12.22
C ARG A 154 19.99 -35.01 -13.33
N GLN A 155 18.98 -35.33 -14.10
CA GLN A 155 18.47 -34.44 -15.16
C GLN A 155 17.75 -33.23 -14.53
N ASP A 156 16.91 -33.47 -13.50
CA ASP A 156 16.27 -32.41 -12.74
C ASP A 156 17.31 -31.46 -12.11
N LEU A 157 18.38 -32.05 -11.54
CA LEU A 157 19.50 -31.28 -10.97
C LEU A 157 20.19 -30.43 -12.02
N ALA A 158 20.61 -31.00 -13.14
CA ALA A 158 21.33 -30.28 -14.19
C ALA A 158 20.47 -29.15 -14.77
N PHE A 159 19.18 -29.42 -14.99
CA PHE A 159 18.21 -28.42 -15.46
C PHE A 159 18.05 -27.26 -14.46
N THR A 160 17.83 -27.57 -13.18
CA THR A 160 17.65 -26.56 -12.14
C THR A 160 18.92 -25.76 -11.89
N GLN A 161 20.11 -26.39 -11.96
CA GLN A 161 21.40 -25.70 -11.88
C GLN A 161 21.60 -24.72 -13.04
N GLN A 162 21.25 -25.10 -14.27
CA GLN A 162 21.37 -24.21 -15.42
C GLN A 162 20.44 -23.00 -15.26
N LEU A 163 19.20 -23.19 -14.79
CA LEU A 163 18.28 -22.11 -14.50
C LEU A 163 18.77 -21.22 -13.37
N ALA A 164 19.31 -21.80 -12.28
CA ALA A 164 19.88 -21.05 -11.17
C ALA A 164 21.06 -20.16 -11.61
N GLN A 165 21.91 -20.64 -12.53
CA GLN A 165 22.97 -19.84 -13.14
C GLN A 165 22.40 -18.67 -13.96
N GLU A 166 21.40 -18.93 -14.77
CA GLU A 166 20.77 -17.91 -15.61
C GLU A 166 20.10 -16.82 -14.77
N ILE A 167 19.39 -17.23 -13.72
CA ILE A 167 18.78 -16.32 -12.72
C ILE A 167 19.87 -15.51 -12.04
N SER A 168 20.94 -16.16 -11.55
CA SER A 168 22.05 -15.49 -10.85
C SER A 168 22.72 -14.44 -11.72
N HIS A 169 22.98 -14.75 -13.00
CA HIS A 169 23.60 -13.81 -13.94
C HIS A 169 22.71 -12.58 -14.19
N ARG A 170 21.40 -12.77 -14.36
CA ARG A 170 20.47 -11.67 -14.62
C ARG A 170 20.22 -10.79 -13.40
N VAL A 171 20.19 -11.41 -12.22
CA VAL A 171 19.99 -10.72 -10.96
C VAL A 171 21.28 -9.99 -10.51
N GLN A 172 22.47 -10.44 -10.94
CA GLN A 172 23.74 -9.79 -10.64
C GLN A 172 23.82 -8.34 -11.14
N ASP A 173 23.25 -8.06 -12.33
CA ASP A 173 23.21 -6.72 -12.92
C ASP A 173 22.02 -5.89 -12.44
N HIS A 174 21.13 -6.47 -11.65
CA HIS A 174 19.97 -5.77 -11.13
C HIS A 174 20.38 -4.75 -10.05
N PRO A 175 19.84 -3.52 -10.07
CA PRO A 175 20.18 -2.47 -9.10
C PRO A 175 20.13 -2.94 -7.64
N LEU A 176 19.17 -3.80 -7.29
CA LEU A 176 19.00 -4.37 -5.95
C LEU A 176 20.21 -5.20 -5.48
N LEU A 177 20.89 -5.96 -6.36
CA LEU A 177 22.10 -6.71 -6.00
C LEU A 177 23.38 -5.89 -6.21
N ARG A 178 23.40 -4.96 -7.15
CA ARG A 178 24.52 -4.06 -7.36
C ARG A 178 24.77 -3.17 -6.16
N ASP A 179 23.71 -2.64 -5.56
CA ASP A 179 23.78 -1.85 -4.34
C ASP A 179 24.16 -2.70 -3.12
N TYR A 180 23.77 -3.98 -3.11
CA TYR A 180 24.21 -4.97 -2.13
C TYR A 180 25.74 -5.22 -2.17
N HIS A 181 26.33 -5.27 -3.37
CA HIS A 181 27.78 -5.42 -3.54
C HIS A 181 28.56 -4.14 -3.21
N ALA A 182 28.00 -2.96 -3.53
CA ALA A 182 28.71 -1.68 -3.40
C ALA A 182 28.77 -1.15 -1.96
N GLU A 183 27.82 -1.49 -1.10
CA GLU A 183 27.68 -0.89 0.23
C GLU A 183 27.77 -1.90 1.40
N GLY A 184 28.32 -3.09 1.17
CA GLY A 184 28.58 -4.08 2.23
C GLY A 184 27.31 -4.70 2.84
N GLY A 185 26.22 -4.79 2.07
CA GLY A 185 25.04 -5.63 2.40
C GLY A 185 24.04 -5.07 3.39
N ALA A 186 24.40 -4.06 4.18
CA ALA A 186 23.56 -3.55 5.26
C ALA A 186 22.26 -2.87 4.79
N LYS A 187 22.14 -2.51 3.50
CA LYS A 187 21.00 -1.78 2.96
C LYS A 187 19.95 -2.64 2.24
N MET A 188 20.24 -3.88 1.87
CA MET A 188 19.32 -4.66 1.05
C MET A 188 18.07 -5.13 1.82
N GLY A 189 18.22 -5.59 3.06
CA GLY A 189 17.09 -5.89 3.94
C GLY A 189 16.23 -4.65 4.20
N LEU A 190 16.90 -3.53 4.48
CA LEU A 190 16.27 -2.21 4.63
C LEU A 190 15.62 -1.70 3.32
N VAL A 191 16.24 -1.94 2.15
CA VAL A 191 15.69 -1.51 0.85
C VAL A 191 14.50 -2.38 0.46
N MET A 192 14.57 -3.71 0.63
CA MET A 192 13.44 -4.59 0.34
C MET A 192 12.30 -4.44 1.35
N GLU A 193 12.61 -4.26 2.62
CA GLU A 193 11.61 -3.92 3.64
C GLU A 193 11.04 -2.53 3.37
N ASN A 194 11.86 -1.56 2.99
CA ASN A 194 11.41 -0.23 2.62
C ASN A 194 10.65 -0.21 1.28
N ASP A 195 11.05 -1.00 0.28
CA ASP A 195 10.35 -1.06 -1.01
C ASP A 195 9.02 -1.82 -0.89
N ALA A 196 8.98 -2.93 -0.13
CA ALA A 196 7.71 -3.58 0.19
C ALA A 196 6.82 -2.69 1.06
N ARG A 197 7.39 -2.02 2.06
CA ARG A 197 6.70 -1.03 2.89
C ARG A 197 6.25 0.17 2.05
N ARG A 198 7.08 0.65 1.12
CA ARG A 198 6.76 1.71 0.18
C ARG A 198 5.65 1.31 -0.78
N CYS A 199 5.69 0.10 -1.35
CA CYS A 199 4.65 -0.43 -2.21
C CYS A 199 3.32 -0.58 -1.46
N ILE A 200 3.34 -1.10 -0.23
CA ILE A 200 2.16 -1.17 0.65
C ILE A 200 1.66 0.25 0.96
N ILE A 201 2.55 1.17 1.28
CA ILE A 201 2.22 2.59 1.53
C ILE A 201 1.58 3.21 0.30
N GLU A 202 2.17 3.02 -0.89
CA GLU A 202 1.65 3.55 -2.15
C GLU A 202 0.27 2.96 -2.50
N GLN A 203 0.06 1.66 -2.28
CA GLN A 203 -1.25 1.03 -2.48
C GLN A 203 -2.29 1.51 -1.46
N ILE A 204 -1.93 1.57 -0.17
CA ILE A 204 -2.84 2.05 0.88
C ILE A 204 -3.11 3.55 0.70
N SER A 205 -2.13 4.35 0.25
CA SER A 205 -2.29 5.78 -0.04
C SER A 205 -3.25 6.07 -1.21
N THR A 206 -3.64 5.05 -1.99
CA THR A 206 -4.72 5.17 -2.97
C THR A 206 -6.11 5.20 -2.30
N TYR A 207 -6.22 4.65 -1.09
CA TYR A 207 -7.48 4.55 -0.33
C TYR A 207 -7.54 5.45 0.90
N MET A 208 -6.39 5.97 1.35
CA MET A 208 -6.26 6.82 2.54
C MET A 208 -5.25 7.93 2.28
N ASP A 209 -5.40 9.05 2.96
CA ASP A 209 -4.42 10.15 2.89
C ASP A 209 -3.02 9.66 3.34
N PRO A 210 -1.94 10.00 2.60
CA PRO A 210 -0.58 9.60 2.94
C PRO A 210 -0.16 10.00 4.37
N ALA A 211 -0.63 11.13 4.90
CA ALA A 211 -0.35 11.54 6.27
C ALA A 211 -0.97 10.59 7.29
N ILE A 212 -2.18 10.08 7.03
CA ILE A 212 -2.86 9.07 7.86
C ILE A 212 -2.11 7.74 7.78
N VAL A 213 -1.70 7.30 6.59
CA VAL A 213 -0.90 6.08 6.41
C VAL A 213 0.41 6.17 7.19
N HIS A 214 1.11 7.30 7.11
CA HIS A 214 2.32 7.55 7.90
C HIS A 214 2.08 7.47 9.40
N GLU A 215 0.99 8.02 9.91
CA GLU A 215 0.64 7.99 11.33
C GLU A 215 0.36 6.56 11.81
N ILE A 216 -0.35 5.75 11.00
CA ILE A 216 -0.63 4.34 11.28
C ILE A 216 0.67 3.53 11.35
N LEU A 217 1.61 3.77 10.43
CA LEU A 217 2.86 3.02 10.32
C LEU A 217 3.93 3.45 11.34
N ARG A 218 3.88 4.67 11.85
CA ARG A 218 4.85 5.21 12.84
C ARG A 218 4.75 4.52 14.20
N LYS A 219 3.63 3.93 14.57
CA LYS A 219 3.34 3.38 15.90
C LYS A 219 3.59 1.87 16.03
N ASP A 220 4.59 1.30 15.33
CA ASP A 220 5.13 -0.08 15.50
C ASP A 220 4.07 -1.18 15.73
N GLY A 221 2.97 -1.18 14.95
CA GLY A 221 1.97 -2.26 14.99
C GLY A 221 1.32 -2.56 16.35
N LYS A 222 1.75 -1.89 17.41
CA LYS A 222 1.08 -1.96 18.71
C LYS A 222 -0.05 -0.96 18.70
N HIS A 223 -1.25 -1.43 18.43
CA HIS A 223 -2.51 -0.71 18.56
C HIS A 223 -2.76 -0.25 20.00
N LYS A 224 -1.83 0.51 20.58
CA LYS A 224 -2.15 1.31 21.76
C LYS A 224 -3.07 2.41 21.27
N LYS A 225 -4.31 2.41 21.75
CA LYS A 225 -5.28 3.50 21.64
C LYS A 225 -4.64 4.78 22.20
N SER A 226 -3.73 5.42 21.44
CA SER A 226 -3.27 6.76 21.77
C SER A 226 -4.39 7.70 21.39
N ILE A 227 -5.12 8.15 22.37
CA ILE A 227 -6.10 9.23 22.23
C ILE A 227 -5.28 10.50 22.42
N GLU A 228 -5.05 11.25 21.35
CA GLU A 228 -4.37 12.53 21.40
C GLU A 228 -5.39 13.64 21.21
N THR A 229 -5.48 14.54 22.18
CA THR A 229 -6.29 15.75 22.03
C THR A 229 -5.46 16.79 21.30
N GLU A 230 -5.92 17.22 20.15
CA GLU A 230 -5.27 18.23 19.33
C GLU A 230 -6.24 19.37 19.03
N TYR A 231 -5.70 20.56 18.81
CA TYR A 231 -6.44 21.67 18.27
C TYR A 231 -6.32 21.63 16.75
N ILE A 232 -7.48 21.53 16.05
CA ILE A 232 -7.52 21.36 14.59
C ILE A 232 -8.48 22.36 13.95
N ALA A 233 -8.22 22.71 12.69
CA ALA A 233 -9.23 23.30 11.82
C ALA A 233 -9.87 22.16 11.00
N VAL A 234 -11.19 22.13 10.87
CA VAL A 234 -11.95 21.14 10.13
C VAL A 234 -12.73 21.82 9.03
N LEU A 235 -12.67 21.24 7.82
CA LEU A 235 -13.40 21.69 6.65
C LEU A 235 -14.32 20.57 6.16
N PHE A 236 -15.58 20.92 5.88
CA PHE A 236 -16.49 20.11 5.08
C PHE A 236 -16.82 20.85 3.79
N ALA A 237 -16.87 20.11 2.68
CA ALA A 237 -17.25 20.65 1.37
C ALA A 237 -18.16 19.64 0.67
N ASP A 238 -19.38 20.05 0.35
CA ASP A 238 -20.44 19.18 -0.18
C ASP A 238 -21.12 19.77 -1.41
N VAL A 239 -21.47 18.90 -2.37
CA VAL A 239 -22.08 19.32 -3.64
C VAL A 239 -23.58 19.57 -3.46
N ARG A 240 -24.01 20.80 -3.75
CA ARG A 240 -25.43 21.13 -3.81
C ARG A 240 -26.03 20.71 -5.16
N GLY A 241 -27.11 19.94 -5.10
CA GLY A 241 -27.77 19.41 -6.29
C GLY A 241 -27.27 18.03 -6.75
N PHE A 242 -26.43 17.34 -5.96
CA PHE A 242 -25.90 16.02 -6.32
C PHE A 242 -26.99 14.97 -6.55
N THR A 243 -28.06 14.95 -5.76
CA THR A 243 -29.20 14.04 -5.96
C THR A 243 -29.81 14.23 -7.35
N HIS A 244 -29.95 15.47 -7.81
CA HIS A 244 -30.47 15.76 -9.15
C HIS A 244 -29.50 15.30 -10.25
N LEU A 245 -28.18 15.39 -10.04
CA LEU A 245 -27.20 14.79 -10.93
C LEU A 245 -27.36 13.28 -11.01
N ALA A 246 -27.52 12.61 -9.86
CA ALA A 246 -27.63 11.16 -9.79
C ALA A 246 -28.87 10.62 -10.52
N GLU A 247 -29.94 11.39 -10.56
CA GLU A 247 -31.17 11.04 -11.27
C GLU A 247 -31.08 11.23 -12.80
N ASN A 248 -30.20 12.13 -13.27
CA ASN A 248 -30.17 12.56 -14.68
C ASN A 248 -28.92 12.09 -15.44
N LEU A 249 -27.88 11.63 -14.76
CA LEU A 249 -26.66 11.11 -15.38
C LEU A 249 -26.66 9.58 -15.42
N THR A 250 -26.00 9.02 -16.42
CA THR A 250 -25.68 7.59 -16.41
C THR A 250 -24.70 7.27 -15.28
N PRO A 251 -24.70 6.03 -14.73
CA PRO A 251 -23.77 5.66 -13.65
C PRO A 251 -22.30 5.98 -13.97
N ALA A 252 -21.86 5.77 -15.21
CA ALA A 252 -20.50 6.06 -15.63
C ALA A 252 -20.18 7.57 -15.61
N GLN A 253 -21.12 8.40 -16.07
CA GLN A 253 -20.97 9.86 -16.03
C GLN A 253 -20.98 10.38 -14.59
N LEU A 254 -21.85 9.84 -13.74
CA LEU A 254 -21.93 10.20 -12.33
C LEU A 254 -20.63 9.89 -11.59
N ILE A 255 -20.08 8.67 -11.78
CA ILE A 255 -18.79 8.26 -11.18
C ILE A 255 -17.65 9.17 -11.66
N SER A 256 -17.58 9.48 -12.97
CA SER A 256 -16.57 10.38 -13.51
C SER A 256 -16.67 11.78 -12.90
N CYS A 257 -17.91 12.33 -12.84
CA CYS A 257 -18.16 13.64 -12.25
C CYS A 257 -17.78 13.70 -10.77
N LEU A 258 -18.16 12.68 -9.99
CA LEU A 258 -17.83 12.58 -8.58
C LEU A 258 -16.30 12.46 -8.37
N SER A 259 -15.63 11.61 -9.14
CA SER A 259 -14.17 11.44 -9.06
C SER A 259 -13.42 12.73 -9.37
N ASP A 260 -13.84 13.47 -10.39
CA ASP A 260 -13.24 14.76 -10.76
C ASP A 260 -13.43 15.80 -9.65
N PHE A 261 -14.62 15.84 -9.03
CA PHE A 261 -14.92 16.74 -7.92
C PHE A 261 -14.09 16.39 -6.66
N LEU A 262 -14.05 15.11 -6.25
CA LEU A 262 -13.27 14.68 -5.10
C LEU A 262 -11.76 14.90 -5.32
N ALA A 263 -11.28 14.69 -6.54
CA ALA A 263 -9.89 14.99 -6.89
C ALA A 263 -9.58 16.50 -6.84
N LEU A 264 -10.53 17.35 -7.22
CA LEU A 264 -10.40 18.82 -7.09
C LEU A 264 -10.28 19.24 -5.62
N THR A 265 -11.20 18.79 -4.76
CA THR A 265 -11.21 19.14 -3.34
C THR A 265 -9.93 18.64 -2.66
N SER A 266 -9.53 17.38 -2.89
CA SER A 266 -8.31 16.79 -2.36
C SER A 266 -7.06 17.58 -2.75
N ARG A 267 -6.89 17.93 -4.04
CA ARG A 267 -5.76 18.76 -4.49
C ARG A 267 -5.70 20.12 -3.82
N CYS A 268 -6.84 20.77 -3.62
CA CYS A 268 -6.89 22.06 -2.91
C CYS A 268 -6.50 21.92 -1.45
N VAL A 269 -7.00 20.88 -0.76
CA VAL A 269 -6.65 20.56 0.62
C VAL A 269 -5.14 20.34 0.75
N HIS A 270 -4.56 19.43 -0.04
CA HIS A 270 -3.14 19.10 0.04
C HIS A 270 -2.23 20.27 -0.34
N ARG A 271 -2.62 21.10 -1.32
CA ARG A 271 -1.87 22.30 -1.73
C ARG A 271 -1.72 23.30 -0.58
N HIS A 272 -2.65 23.29 0.36
CA HIS A 272 -2.64 24.14 1.55
C HIS A 272 -2.34 23.37 2.83
N GLY A 273 -1.60 22.25 2.76
CA GLY A 273 -1.10 21.53 3.93
C GLY A 273 -2.14 20.76 4.74
N GLY A 274 -3.36 20.59 4.23
CA GLY A 274 -4.42 19.84 4.88
C GLY A 274 -4.35 18.34 4.63
N ILE A 275 -5.04 17.60 5.48
CA ILE A 275 -5.17 16.14 5.44
C ILE A 275 -6.62 15.81 5.11
N VAL A 276 -6.87 15.00 4.08
CA VAL A 276 -8.20 14.48 3.76
C VAL A 276 -8.51 13.33 4.71
N ASP A 277 -9.48 13.52 5.59
CA ASP A 277 -9.90 12.49 6.55
C ASP A 277 -10.67 11.36 5.83
N LYS A 278 -11.68 11.73 5.08
CA LYS A 278 -12.49 10.80 4.28
C LYS A 278 -13.41 11.51 3.29
N PHE A 279 -13.93 10.73 2.37
CA PHE A 279 -15.04 11.10 1.51
C PHE A 279 -16.33 10.42 2.00
N MET A 280 -17.44 11.17 2.03
CA MET A 280 -18.75 10.69 2.45
C MET A 280 -19.74 10.98 1.32
N GLY A 281 -19.79 10.09 0.31
CA GLY A 281 -20.51 10.36 -0.93
C GLY A 281 -19.83 11.49 -1.71
N ASP A 282 -20.54 12.58 -1.89
CA ASP A 282 -20.09 13.82 -2.54
C ASP A 282 -19.50 14.85 -1.56
N CYS A 283 -19.45 14.52 -0.28
CA CYS A 283 -18.86 15.38 0.74
C CYS A 283 -17.41 15.01 1.03
N THR A 284 -16.53 16.01 1.11
CA THR A 284 -15.13 15.90 1.52
C THR A 284 -14.97 16.43 2.93
N MET A 285 -14.43 15.62 3.84
CA MET A 285 -13.95 16.03 5.15
C MET A 285 -12.44 16.14 5.16
N ALA A 286 -11.91 17.28 5.61
CA ALA A 286 -10.48 17.53 5.75
C ALA A 286 -10.16 18.27 7.05
N TYR A 287 -8.91 18.15 7.53
CA TYR A 287 -8.48 18.86 8.72
C TYR A 287 -7.01 19.33 8.63
N TRP A 288 -6.66 20.31 9.45
CA TRP A 288 -5.32 20.87 9.64
C TRP A 288 -4.96 20.84 11.13
N ARG A 289 -3.72 20.46 11.46
CA ARG A 289 -3.26 20.30 12.85
C ARG A 289 -2.54 21.58 13.30
N LEU A 290 -3.11 22.31 14.25
CA LEU A 290 -2.54 23.55 14.74
C LEU A 290 -1.28 23.34 15.59
N ASN A 291 -1.13 22.18 16.21
CA ASN A 291 0.07 21.84 16.97
C ASN A 291 1.32 21.71 16.08
N GLU A 292 1.13 21.41 14.81
CA GLU A 292 2.20 21.24 13.83
C GLU A 292 2.41 22.50 12.96
N ASP A 293 1.32 23.28 12.74
CA ASP A 293 1.34 24.50 11.93
C ASP A 293 0.48 25.62 12.55
N PRO A 294 1.08 26.71 13.04
CA PRO A 294 0.34 27.87 13.56
C PRO A 294 -0.56 28.55 12.53
N GLU A 295 -0.29 28.40 11.23
CA GLU A 295 -1.08 28.98 10.13
C GLU A 295 -2.24 28.08 9.68
N ALA A 296 -2.42 26.91 10.30
CA ALA A 296 -3.38 25.88 9.91
C ALA A 296 -4.81 26.38 9.68
N VAL A 297 -5.29 27.35 10.49
CA VAL A 297 -6.61 27.95 10.29
C VAL A 297 -6.64 28.83 9.04
N ALA A 298 -5.59 29.62 8.82
CA ALA A 298 -5.47 30.44 7.63
C ALA A 298 -5.35 29.57 6.36
N ASP A 299 -4.63 28.46 6.44
CA ASP A 299 -4.48 27.51 5.34
C ASP A 299 -5.77 26.76 5.03
N ALA A 300 -6.57 26.42 6.06
CA ALA A 300 -7.93 25.91 5.86
C ALA A 300 -8.82 26.92 5.12
N CYS A 301 -8.73 28.21 5.45
CA CYS A 301 -9.46 29.27 4.74
C CYS A 301 -8.96 29.41 3.27
N LYS A 302 -7.64 29.37 3.03
CA LYS A 302 -7.10 29.39 1.66
C LYS A 302 -7.57 28.18 0.84
N ALA A 303 -7.62 27.00 1.45
CA ALA A 303 -8.14 25.78 0.83
C ALA A 303 -9.64 25.94 0.48
N ALA A 304 -10.46 26.46 1.42
CA ALA A 304 -11.86 26.70 1.20
C ALA A 304 -12.13 27.65 0.01
N LEU A 305 -11.41 28.77 -0.05
CA LEU A 305 -11.50 29.72 -1.15
C LEU A 305 -11.04 29.10 -2.49
N ALA A 306 -9.93 28.34 -2.47
CA ALA A 306 -9.44 27.64 -3.67
C ALA A 306 -10.44 26.60 -4.17
N ILE A 307 -11.01 25.80 -3.26
CA ILE A 307 -12.07 24.81 -3.59
C ILE A 307 -13.26 25.51 -4.21
N GLN A 308 -13.74 26.59 -3.60
CA GLN A 308 -14.91 27.33 -4.11
C GLN A 308 -14.67 27.88 -5.52
N ARG A 309 -13.50 28.47 -5.79
CA ARG A 309 -13.14 29.00 -7.10
C ARG A 309 -13.02 27.89 -8.15
N GLU A 310 -12.27 26.82 -7.86
CA GLU A 310 -12.12 25.71 -8.80
C GLU A 310 -13.44 24.97 -9.05
N ALA A 311 -14.32 24.89 -8.04
CA ALA A 311 -15.66 24.30 -8.18
C ALA A 311 -16.59 25.13 -9.08
N GLN A 312 -16.48 26.46 -9.09
CA GLN A 312 -17.23 27.29 -10.03
C GLN A 312 -16.87 26.98 -11.49
N ASP A 313 -15.57 26.84 -11.78
CA ASP A 313 -15.08 26.45 -13.10
C ASP A 313 -15.55 25.03 -13.48
N PHE A 314 -15.53 24.12 -12.52
CA PHE A 314 -16.05 22.76 -12.69
C PHE A 314 -17.53 22.75 -12.98
N ALA A 315 -18.36 23.47 -12.20
CA ALA A 315 -19.79 23.59 -12.39
C ALA A 315 -20.13 24.19 -13.77
N ALA A 316 -19.40 25.22 -14.21
CA ALA A 316 -19.59 25.81 -15.52
C ALA A 316 -19.26 24.85 -16.69
N ARG A 317 -18.26 23.97 -16.53
CA ARG A 317 -17.96 22.92 -17.51
C ARG A 317 -19.05 21.85 -17.54
N LEU A 318 -19.50 21.38 -16.37
CA LEU A 318 -20.57 20.39 -16.24
C LEU A 318 -21.86 20.88 -16.87
N TYR A 319 -22.26 22.12 -16.56
CA TYR A 319 -23.46 22.74 -17.15
C TYR A 319 -23.42 22.75 -18.68
N ARG A 320 -22.29 23.12 -19.26
CA ARG A 320 -22.12 23.11 -20.72
C ARG A 320 -22.26 21.73 -21.34
N GLN A 321 -21.88 20.69 -20.63
CA GLN A 321 -21.91 19.30 -21.12
C GLN A 321 -23.28 18.63 -20.90
N THR A 322 -23.94 18.93 -19.80
CA THR A 322 -25.14 18.19 -19.34
C THR A 322 -26.40 19.04 -19.23
N GLY A 323 -26.27 20.37 -19.16
CA GLY A 323 -27.36 21.28 -18.82
C GLY A 323 -27.77 21.27 -17.35
N LEU A 324 -27.03 20.54 -16.48
CA LEU A 324 -27.35 20.42 -15.06
C LEU A 324 -26.53 21.40 -14.23
N GLU A 325 -27.18 22.04 -13.28
CA GLU A 325 -26.55 22.99 -12.36
C GLU A 325 -26.16 22.28 -11.06
N ILE A 326 -24.95 22.59 -10.61
CA ILE A 326 -24.44 22.23 -9.28
C ILE A 326 -23.82 23.43 -8.61
N GLY A 327 -23.71 23.38 -7.31
CA GLY A 327 -22.93 24.32 -6.52
C GLY A 327 -22.23 23.65 -5.38
N LEU A 328 -21.62 24.41 -4.51
CA LEU A 328 -20.83 23.90 -3.39
C LEU A 328 -21.16 24.68 -2.13
N GLY A 329 -21.42 23.96 -1.03
CA GLY A 329 -21.45 24.49 0.32
C GLY A 329 -20.17 24.12 1.06
N ILE A 330 -19.57 25.07 1.78
CA ILE A 330 -18.37 24.80 2.57
C ILE A 330 -18.59 25.30 3.99
N GLY A 331 -18.19 24.48 4.99
CA GLY A 331 -18.17 24.83 6.40
C GLY A 331 -16.77 24.67 6.99
N VAL A 332 -16.26 25.68 7.72
CA VAL A 332 -14.98 25.61 8.42
C VAL A 332 -15.13 25.98 9.88
N HIS A 333 -14.61 25.15 10.78
CA HIS A 333 -14.54 25.41 12.20
C HIS A 333 -13.21 24.98 12.79
N ALA A 334 -12.77 25.64 13.87
CA ALA A 334 -11.53 25.28 14.58
C ALA A 334 -11.82 25.06 16.07
N GLY A 335 -11.19 24.05 16.64
CA GLY A 335 -11.35 23.68 18.05
C GLY A 335 -10.63 22.38 18.42
N PRO A 336 -10.78 21.95 19.68
CA PRO A 336 -10.20 20.71 20.15
C PRO A 336 -10.91 19.47 19.57
N ALA A 337 -10.11 18.49 19.15
CA ALA A 337 -10.58 17.19 18.68
C ALA A 337 -9.74 16.04 19.27
N LEU A 338 -10.27 14.85 19.22
CA LEU A 338 -9.55 13.61 19.46
C LEU A 338 -9.16 13.02 18.10
N LEU A 339 -7.85 12.89 17.83
CA LEU A 339 -7.36 12.11 16.72
C LEU A 339 -7.10 10.68 17.20
N CYS A 340 -7.89 9.73 16.74
CA CYS A 340 -7.87 8.39 17.30
C CYS A 340 -8.32 7.31 16.30
N HIS A 341 -7.96 6.07 16.62
CA HIS A 341 -8.48 4.89 15.94
C HIS A 341 -9.86 4.53 16.51
N VAL A 342 -10.85 4.38 15.64
CA VAL A 342 -12.23 4.02 15.96
C VAL A 342 -12.64 2.80 15.17
N GLY A 343 -13.22 1.82 15.84
CA GLY A 343 -13.66 0.57 15.22
C GLY A 343 -13.42 -0.63 16.10
N ASP A 344 -13.39 -1.80 15.48
CA ASP A 344 -13.13 -3.10 16.13
C ASP A 344 -11.85 -3.75 15.59
N GLU A 345 -11.60 -5.01 15.95
CA GLU A 345 -10.41 -5.76 15.51
C GLU A 345 -10.39 -6.07 14.02
N GLN A 346 -11.52 -5.98 13.31
CA GLN A 346 -11.63 -6.29 11.88
C GLN A 346 -11.66 -5.03 11.01
N TYR A 347 -12.16 -3.91 11.56
CA TYR A 347 -12.26 -2.65 10.83
C TYR A 347 -11.98 -1.47 11.74
N MET A 348 -10.90 -0.77 11.47
CA MET A 348 -10.49 0.44 12.19
C MET A 348 -10.31 1.61 11.24
N ALA A 349 -10.83 2.78 11.60
CA ALA A 349 -10.60 4.04 10.90
C ALA A 349 -9.84 5.00 11.82
N TYR A 350 -8.81 5.67 11.30
CA TYR A 350 -8.19 6.80 11.97
C TYR A 350 -8.92 8.07 11.55
N THR A 351 -9.41 8.85 12.52
CA THR A 351 -10.26 10.00 12.23
C THR A 351 -10.29 11.01 13.37
N ALA A 352 -10.68 12.24 13.05
CA ALA A 352 -10.97 13.28 14.03
C ALA A 352 -12.38 13.11 14.63
N ILE A 353 -12.48 13.18 15.96
CA ILE A 353 -13.75 13.14 16.70
C ILE A 353 -13.82 14.33 17.66
N GLY A 354 -14.96 14.99 17.70
CA GLY A 354 -15.21 16.08 18.62
C GLY A 354 -16.35 16.99 18.19
N ASP A 355 -16.72 17.92 19.06
CA ASP A 355 -17.75 18.93 18.74
C ASP A 355 -17.34 19.82 17.57
N VAL A 356 -16.03 20.02 17.39
CA VAL A 356 -15.44 20.76 16.26
C VAL A 356 -15.84 20.18 14.91
N VAL A 357 -15.84 18.85 14.78
CA VAL A 357 -16.27 18.15 13.56
C VAL A 357 -17.75 18.36 13.30
N ASN A 358 -18.57 18.22 14.34
CA ASN A 358 -20.01 18.41 14.24
C ASN A 358 -20.39 19.86 13.89
N ILE A 359 -19.69 20.84 14.43
CA ILE A 359 -19.94 22.25 14.12
C ILE A 359 -19.57 22.54 12.67
N ALA A 360 -18.37 22.10 12.21
CA ALA A 360 -17.92 22.29 10.83
C ALA A 360 -18.93 21.68 9.82
N SER A 361 -19.41 20.45 10.06
CA SER A 361 -20.45 19.82 9.24
C SER A 361 -21.74 20.61 9.21
N ARG A 362 -22.19 21.12 10.38
CA ARG A 362 -23.42 21.92 10.43
C ARG A 362 -23.30 23.28 9.76
N LEU A 363 -22.11 23.90 9.78
CA LEU A 363 -21.84 25.11 9.03
C LEU A 363 -21.95 24.83 7.52
N GLU A 364 -21.37 23.71 7.09
CA GLU A 364 -21.48 23.26 5.71
C GLU A 364 -22.94 22.99 5.33
N ASP A 365 -23.71 22.21 6.10
CA ASP A 365 -25.13 21.91 5.86
C ASP A 365 -25.98 23.18 5.62
N ASN A 366 -25.68 24.26 6.34
CA ASN A 366 -26.38 25.52 6.26
C ASN A 366 -25.82 26.51 5.21
N ALA A 367 -24.63 26.21 4.63
CA ALA A 367 -24.02 27.06 3.61
C ALA A 367 -24.78 26.95 2.28
N PRO A 368 -25.36 28.02 1.76
CA PRO A 368 -25.99 28.02 0.43
C PRO A 368 -24.96 27.65 -0.66
N SER A 369 -25.47 27.27 -1.81
CA SER A 369 -24.67 27.07 -3.00
C SER A 369 -23.79 28.29 -3.28
N GLY A 370 -22.49 28.09 -3.42
CA GLY A 370 -21.53 29.16 -3.66
C GLY A 370 -21.05 29.87 -2.40
N SER A 371 -21.35 29.39 -1.19
CA SER A 371 -21.00 30.06 0.05
C SER A 371 -20.03 29.23 0.91
N ILE A 372 -19.17 29.95 1.64
CA ILE A 372 -18.25 29.39 2.64
C ILE A 372 -18.65 29.97 4.00
N TYR A 373 -19.13 29.11 4.89
CA TYR A 373 -19.48 29.49 6.26
C TYR A 373 -18.39 29.13 7.23
N ILE A 374 -17.98 30.08 8.03
CA ILE A 374 -16.92 29.90 9.04
C ILE A 374 -17.43 30.31 10.42
N SER A 375 -16.88 29.72 11.47
CA SER A 375 -17.16 30.11 12.84
C SER A 375 -16.42 31.39 13.22
N HIS A 376 -16.85 32.05 14.30
CA HIS A 376 -16.16 33.18 14.90
C HIS A 376 -14.67 32.89 15.16
N THR A 377 -14.34 31.74 15.74
CA THR A 377 -12.96 31.29 16.00
C THR A 377 -12.11 31.31 14.73
N VAL A 378 -12.64 30.82 13.60
CA VAL A 378 -11.97 30.83 12.30
C VAL A 378 -11.85 32.26 11.76
N ALA A 379 -12.90 33.06 11.90
CA ALA A 379 -12.88 34.46 11.47
C ALA A 379 -11.77 35.28 12.16
N GLU A 380 -11.52 35.04 13.45
CA GLU A 380 -10.43 35.67 14.19
C GLU A 380 -9.04 35.16 13.80
N GLN A 381 -8.90 33.85 13.56
CA GLN A 381 -7.60 33.18 13.34
C GLN A 381 -7.21 33.06 11.85
N ARG A 382 -7.99 33.58 10.91
CA ARG A 382 -7.72 33.46 9.47
C ARG A 382 -6.53 34.28 8.96
N ASN A 383 -5.89 35.08 9.82
CA ASN A 383 -4.69 35.88 9.51
C ASN A 383 -4.85 36.78 8.25
N GLY A 384 -6.04 37.38 8.09
CA GLY A 384 -6.32 38.28 6.96
C GLY A 384 -6.57 37.55 5.61
N VAL A 385 -6.72 36.23 5.62
CA VAL A 385 -7.13 35.48 4.42
C VAL A 385 -8.59 35.79 4.10
N GLY A 386 -8.83 36.35 2.92
CA GLY A 386 -10.16 36.73 2.45
C GLY A 386 -10.86 37.80 3.32
N THR A 387 -12.09 38.09 2.97
CA THR A 387 -12.99 38.93 3.75
C THR A 387 -14.00 38.06 4.50
N ALA A 388 -14.29 38.37 5.76
CA ALA A 388 -15.25 37.63 6.55
C ALA A 388 -16.33 38.61 7.07
N ASP A 389 -17.56 38.40 6.59
CA ASP A 389 -18.71 39.19 6.96
C ASP A 389 -19.65 38.39 7.87
N ILE A 390 -20.06 39.01 9.00
CA ILE A 390 -20.97 38.37 9.95
C ILE A 390 -22.37 38.21 9.35
N LEU A 391 -22.93 37.03 9.51
CA LEU A 391 -24.34 36.78 9.15
C LEU A 391 -25.28 37.29 10.23
N GLU A 392 -26.06 38.34 9.91
CA GLU A 392 -27.01 38.91 10.83
C GLU A 392 -28.02 37.84 11.31
N GLY A 393 -28.16 37.73 12.63
CA GLY A 393 -29.08 36.78 13.27
C GLY A 393 -28.48 35.38 13.51
N GLY A 394 -27.27 35.10 12.99
CA GLY A 394 -26.64 33.79 13.18
C GLY A 394 -27.45 32.60 12.67
N ILE A 395 -27.07 31.39 13.03
CA ILE A 395 -27.75 30.14 12.64
C ILE A 395 -28.03 29.29 13.88
N LEU A 396 -29.25 28.74 14.00
CA LEU A 396 -29.56 27.73 14.99
C LEU A 396 -29.06 26.37 14.51
N LEU A 397 -27.92 25.95 15.00
CA LEU A 397 -27.36 24.63 14.64
C LEU A 397 -28.15 23.51 15.33
N LYS A 398 -28.49 22.46 14.60
CA LYS A 398 -29.22 21.30 15.12
C LYS A 398 -28.57 20.74 16.38
N GLY A 399 -29.29 20.67 17.51
CA GLY A 399 -28.79 20.18 18.80
C GLY A 399 -27.99 21.20 19.62
N LYS A 400 -27.95 22.45 19.25
CA LYS A 400 -27.51 23.58 20.11
C LYS A 400 -28.75 24.39 20.56
N GLU A 401 -28.73 24.85 21.81
CA GLU A 401 -29.84 25.62 22.38
C GLU A 401 -29.75 27.12 22.06
N SER A 402 -28.57 27.58 21.67
CA SER A 402 -28.31 28.98 21.34
C SER A 402 -27.98 29.17 19.86
N VAL A 403 -28.27 30.33 19.36
CA VAL A 403 -27.86 30.79 18.03
C VAL A 403 -26.35 30.81 17.95
N PHE A 404 -25.81 30.21 16.91
CA PHE A 404 -24.38 30.17 16.65
C PHE A 404 -23.99 31.30 15.71
N GLU A 405 -22.95 32.06 16.08
CA GLU A 405 -22.47 33.15 15.26
C GLU A 405 -21.68 32.61 14.07
N VAL A 406 -22.09 32.97 12.88
CA VAL A 406 -21.57 32.50 11.62
C VAL A 406 -21.09 33.68 10.78
N TRP A 407 -19.99 33.47 10.09
CA TRP A 407 -19.39 34.43 9.18
C TRP A 407 -19.33 33.83 7.77
N GLN A 408 -19.54 34.66 6.77
CA GLN A 408 -19.35 34.27 5.37
C GLN A 408 -17.95 34.69 4.94
N LEU A 409 -17.16 33.70 4.46
CA LEU A 409 -15.83 33.97 3.92
C LEU A 409 -15.93 34.18 2.40
N THR A 410 -15.31 35.25 1.92
CA THR A 410 -15.20 35.58 0.49
C THR A 410 -13.76 35.97 0.16
N GLU A 411 -13.39 36.03 -1.15
CA GLU A 411 -12.05 36.45 -1.60
C GLU A 411 -11.70 37.89 -1.21
#